data_30ec700d919d518ea27e82088fe7769e
#
_entry.id   30ec700d919d518ea27e82088fe7769e
#
_cell.length_a   1.000
_cell.length_b   1.000
_cell.length_c   1.000
_cell.angle_alpha   90.00
_cell.angle_beta   90.00
_cell.angle_gamma   90.00
#
_symmetry.space_group_name_H-M   'P 1'
#
loop_
_entity.id
_entity.type
_entity.pdbx_description
1 polymer ?
#
loop_
_entity_poly.entity_id
_entity_poly.type
_entity_poly.pdbx_seq_one_letter_code
_entity_poly.pdbx_strand_id
1 'polypeptide(L)'
;MINNLRNQRPALKNKYYFNYGGQGPLPKSSLEAIVKTWEIIQDLGPFTNDMWPFIYKEILNTKRIISQKLGVNSKNVALTENISSGMILPFWGIKVEEGEELLISDCEHPGVVAASREFCRRNKLSLIHI
;
A
#
# COMPACT_ATOMS: atom_id res chain seq x y z
N MET A 1 -0.51 -26.59 8.96
CA MET A 1 -0.57 -25.12 8.86
C MET A 1 -0.28 -24.62 7.43
N ILE A 2 0.88 -24.90 6.82
CA ILE A 2 1.28 -24.42 5.48
C ILE A 2 0.29 -24.83 4.37
N ASN A 3 -0.14 -26.09 4.33
CA ASN A 3 -1.10 -26.55 3.32
C ASN A 3 -2.45 -25.81 3.39
N ASN A 4 -2.91 -25.45 4.58
CA ASN A 4 -4.13 -24.67 4.74
C ASN A 4 -3.97 -23.26 4.19
N LEU A 5 -2.82 -22.61 4.43
CA LEU A 5 -2.51 -21.29 3.87
C LEU A 5 -2.39 -21.30 2.33
N ARG A 6 -1.84 -22.37 1.75
CA ARG A 6 -1.80 -22.56 0.30
C ARG A 6 -3.19 -22.76 -0.31
N ASN A 7 -4.04 -23.57 0.35
CA ASN A 7 -5.40 -23.82 -0.13
C ASN A 7 -6.28 -22.56 -0.15
N GLN A 8 -5.99 -21.60 0.73
CA GLN A 8 -6.65 -20.29 0.70
C GLN A 8 -6.20 -19.36 -0.45
N ARG A 9 -5.18 -19.74 -1.20
CA ARG A 9 -4.64 -18.97 -2.34
C ARG A 9 -4.72 -19.79 -3.62
N PRO A 10 -5.82 -19.71 -4.37
CA PRO A 10 -6.02 -20.53 -5.60
C PRO A 10 -4.88 -20.43 -6.59
N ALA A 11 -4.25 -19.26 -6.69
CA ALA A 11 -3.10 -19.06 -7.58
C ALA A 11 -1.87 -19.93 -7.24
N LEU A 12 -1.79 -20.47 -6.01
CA LEU A 12 -0.68 -21.31 -5.56
C LEU A 12 -0.95 -22.80 -5.68
N LYS A 13 -2.11 -23.22 -6.21
CA LYS A 13 -2.54 -24.63 -6.20
C LYS A 13 -1.52 -25.57 -6.86
N ASN A 14 -0.92 -25.15 -7.96
CA ASN A 14 -0.02 -25.96 -8.78
C ASN A 14 1.24 -25.21 -9.24
N LYS A 15 1.68 -24.22 -8.47
CA LYS A 15 2.89 -23.45 -8.80
C LYS A 15 3.61 -22.95 -7.55
N TYR A 16 4.91 -22.69 -7.72
CA TYR A 16 5.74 -22.00 -6.75
C TYR A 16 5.81 -20.53 -7.16
N TYR A 17 5.42 -19.63 -6.24
CA TYR A 17 5.38 -18.20 -6.49
C TYR A 17 6.30 -17.48 -5.51
N PHE A 18 7.31 -16.80 -6.02
CA PHE A 18 8.35 -16.13 -5.23
C PHE A 18 8.35 -14.59 -5.38
N ASN A 19 7.47 -14.04 -6.23
CA ASN A 19 7.43 -12.60 -6.49
C ASN A 19 6.39 -11.87 -5.61
N TYR A 20 6.43 -12.09 -4.32
CA TYR A 20 5.56 -11.36 -3.37
C TYR A 20 5.92 -9.88 -3.26
N GLY A 21 7.17 -9.50 -3.55
CA GLY A 21 7.60 -8.10 -3.62
C GLY A 21 6.93 -7.33 -4.76
N GLY A 22 6.63 -8.01 -5.88
CA GLY A 22 5.86 -7.41 -6.97
C GLY A 22 4.37 -7.37 -6.66
N GLN A 23 3.75 -8.54 -6.48
CA GLN A 23 2.35 -8.65 -6.09
C GLN A 23 2.06 -10.01 -5.45
N GLY A 24 1.59 -10.01 -4.22
CA GLY A 24 1.18 -11.23 -3.54
C GLY A 24 -0.19 -11.74 -4.03
N PRO A 25 -0.35 -13.06 -4.31
CA PRO A 25 -1.66 -13.64 -4.60
C PRO A 25 -2.63 -13.45 -3.44
N LEU A 26 -3.83 -12.94 -3.74
CA LEU A 26 -4.86 -12.73 -2.73
C LEU A 26 -5.36 -14.05 -2.13
N PRO A 27 -5.55 -14.12 -0.82
CA PRO A 27 -6.36 -15.16 -0.21
C PRO A 27 -7.80 -15.11 -0.71
N LYS A 28 -8.47 -16.26 -0.75
CA LYS A 28 -9.88 -16.34 -1.15
C LYS A 28 -10.77 -15.42 -0.32
N SER A 29 -10.56 -15.38 0.99
CA SER A 29 -11.29 -14.49 1.91
C SER A 29 -11.11 -13.00 1.59
N SER A 30 -9.92 -12.58 1.14
CA SER A 30 -9.68 -11.18 0.72
C SER A 30 -10.42 -10.86 -0.58
N LEU A 31 -10.42 -11.77 -1.55
CA LEU A 31 -11.17 -11.60 -2.80
C LEU A 31 -12.67 -11.52 -2.51
N GLU A 32 -13.20 -12.40 -1.69
CA GLU A 32 -14.61 -12.40 -1.28
C GLU A 32 -14.99 -11.10 -0.56
N ALA A 33 -14.10 -10.56 0.30
CA ALA A 33 -14.33 -9.28 0.97
C ALA A 33 -14.38 -8.11 -0.01
N ILE A 34 -13.51 -8.10 -1.04
CA ILE A 34 -13.51 -7.09 -2.10
C ILE A 34 -14.85 -7.11 -2.85
N VAL A 35 -15.27 -8.29 -3.32
CA VAL A 35 -16.53 -8.46 -4.07
C VAL A 35 -17.71 -7.99 -3.21
N LYS A 36 -17.79 -8.47 -1.97
CA LYS A 36 -18.88 -8.10 -1.04
C LYS A 36 -18.92 -6.59 -0.76
N THR A 37 -17.77 -5.94 -0.65
CA THR A 37 -17.71 -4.49 -0.44
C THR A 37 -18.28 -3.75 -1.64
N TRP A 38 -17.96 -4.18 -2.86
CA TRP A 38 -18.51 -3.60 -4.07
C TRP A 38 -20.03 -3.83 -4.19
N GLU A 39 -20.54 -5.00 -3.84
CA GLU A 39 -21.98 -5.29 -3.79
C GLU A 39 -22.69 -4.33 -2.83
N ILE A 40 -22.16 -4.14 -1.62
CA ILE A 40 -22.72 -3.20 -0.63
C ILE A 40 -22.74 -1.76 -1.19
N ILE A 41 -21.65 -1.32 -1.84
CA ILE A 41 -21.59 0.02 -2.44
C ILE A 41 -22.64 0.18 -3.54
N GLN A 42 -22.87 -0.86 -4.36
CA GLN A 42 -23.93 -0.82 -5.40
C GLN A 42 -25.32 -0.76 -4.77
N ASP A 43 -25.57 -1.52 -3.72
CA ASP A 43 -26.87 -1.53 -3.01
C ASP A 43 -27.14 -0.19 -2.31
N LEU A 44 -26.13 0.44 -1.71
CA LEU A 44 -26.24 1.76 -1.08
C LEU A 44 -26.34 2.89 -2.12
N GLY A 45 -25.87 2.65 -3.32
CA GLY A 45 -25.73 3.66 -4.38
C GLY A 45 -24.36 4.41 -4.32
N PRO A 46 -23.57 4.36 -5.40
CA PRO A 46 -22.15 4.77 -5.39
C PRO A 46 -21.86 6.23 -4.99
N PHE A 47 -22.84 7.13 -5.08
CA PHE A 47 -22.70 8.55 -4.74
C PHE A 47 -23.83 9.07 -3.82
N THR A 48 -24.38 8.20 -2.99
CA THR A 48 -25.41 8.57 -2.01
C THR A 48 -24.81 8.98 -0.67
N ASN A 49 -25.62 9.66 0.15
CA ASN A 49 -25.23 10.02 1.51
C ASN A 49 -25.05 8.79 2.41
N ASP A 50 -25.66 7.67 2.09
CA ASP A 50 -25.57 6.44 2.89
C ASP A 50 -24.26 5.68 2.63
N MET A 51 -23.67 5.83 1.45
CA MET A 51 -22.41 5.19 1.10
C MET A 51 -21.21 5.76 1.88
N TRP A 52 -21.14 7.08 2.09
CA TRP A 52 -19.99 7.72 2.72
C TRP A 52 -19.72 7.25 4.16
N PRO A 53 -20.70 7.12 5.05
CA PRO A 53 -20.48 6.57 6.39
C PRO A 53 -19.91 5.15 6.37
N PHE A 54 -20.38 4.31 5.44
CA PHE A 54 -19.84 2.97 5.25
C PHE A 54 -18.36 3.01 4.84
N ILE A 55 -18.00 3.78 3.82
CA ILE A 55 -16.60 3.89 3.34
C ILE A 55 -15.68 4.44 4.45
N TYR A 56 -16.09 5.49 5.15
CA TYR A 56 -15.29 6.05 6.26
C TYR A 56 -15.06 5.02 7.37
N LYS A 57 -16.09 4.25 7.72
CA LYS A 57 -15.96 3.18 8.71
C LYS A 57 -14.93 2.13 8.28
N GLU A 58 -14.96 1.68 7.03
CA GLU A 58 -14.03 0.70 6.50
C GLU A 58 -12.58 1.23 6.44
N ILE A 59 -12.39 2.49 6.04
CA ILE A 59 -11.08 3.16 6.08
C ILE A 59 -10.54 3.21 7.50
N LEU A 60 -11.33 3.68 8.47
CA LEU A 60 -10.92 3.78 9.87
C LEU A 60 -10.59 2.41 10.47
N ASN A 61 -11.40 1.39 10.18
CA ASN A 61 -11.16 0.03 10.63
C ASN A 61 -9.87 -0.54 10.04
N THR A 62 -9.62 -0.34 8.76
CA THR A 62 -8.40 -0.76 8.08
C THR A 62 -7.16 -0.10 8.72
N LYS A 63 -7.20 1.23 8.90
CA LYS A 63 -6.12 1.97 9.57
C LYS A 63 -5.87 1.47 10.99
N ARG A 64 -6.93 1.15 11.75
CA ARG A 64 -6.83 0.60 13.10
C ARG A 64 -6.12 -0.76 13.10
N ILE A 65 -6.49 -1.67 12.19
CA ILE A 65 -5.89 -3.00 12.11
C ILE A 65 -4.40 -2.91 11.73
N ILE A 66 -4.07 -2.07 10.74
CA ILE A 66 -2.67 -1.85 10.33
C ILE A 66 -1.86 -1.25 11.48
N SER A 67 -2.36 -0.20 12.12
CA SER A 67 -1.67 0.48 13.20
C SER A 67 -1.38 -0.44 14.40
N GLN A 68 -2.32 -1.33 14.74
CA GLN A 68 -2.11 -2.36 15.77
C GLN A 68 -0.98 -3.33 15.41
N LYS A 69 -0.87 -3.73 14.14
CA LYS A 69 0.21 -4.62 13.68
C LYS A 69 1.57 -3.93 13.65
N LEU A 70 1.59 -2.64 13.36
CA LEU A 70 2.82 -1.84 13.31
C LEU A 70 3.22 -1.25 14.67
N GLY A 71 2.38 -1.33 15.70
CA GLY A 71 2.64 -0.72 17.01
C GLY A 71 2.62 0.82 16.98
N VAL A 72 1.85 1.43 16.08
CA VAL A 72 1.76 2.89 15.91
C VAL A 72 0.34 3.39 16.15
N ASN A 73 0.18 4.71 16.29
CA ASN A 73 -1.15 5.32 16.34
C ASN A 73 -1.81 5.29 14.95
N SER A 74 -3.12 5.00 14.88
CA SER A 74 -3.86 4.96 13.62
C SER A 74 -3.89 6.30 12.87
N LYS A 75 -3.67 7.42 13.56
CA LYS A 75 -3.50 8.75 12.93
C LYS A 75 -2.23 8.83 12.08
N ASN A 76 -1.23 8.01 12.37
CA ASN A 76 0.05 7.95 11.65
C ASN A 76 0.02 6.97 10.47
N VAL A 77 -1.14 6.41 10.14
CA VAL A 77 -1.33 5.51 9.00
C VAL A 77 -2.10 6.24 7.92
N ALA A 78 -1.52 6.39 6.74
CA ALA A 78 -2.19 6.82 5.52
C ALA A 78 -2.35 5.61 4.59
N LEU A 79 -3.48 5.54 3.89
CA LEU A 79 -3.71 4.53 2.84
C LEU A 79 -3.48 5.19 1.50
N THR A 80 -2.74 4.53 0.64
CA THR A 80 -2.45 4.98 -0.74
C THR A 80 -2.76 3.85 -1.72
N GLU A 81 -2.94 4.18 -2.97
CA GLU A 81 -3.31 3.23 -4.03
C GLU A 81 -2.19 2.22 -4.32
N ASN A 82 -0.94 2.68 -4.22
CA ASN A 82 0.25 1.89 -4.53
C ASN A 82 1.51 2.52 -3.91
N ILE A 83 2.63 1.81 -4.01
CA ILE A 83 3.91 2.25 -3.46
C ILE A 83 4.41 3.56 -4.09
N SER A 84 4.19 3.79 -5.38
CA SER A 84 4.64 5.01 -6.05
C SER A 84 3.93 6.24 -5.48
N SER A 85 2.60 6.20 -5.32
CA SER A 85 1.83 7.26 -4.66
C SER A 85 2.28 7.44 -3.21
N GLY A 86 2.51 6.33 -2.49
CA GLY A 86 2.98 6.35 -1.10
C GLY A 86 4.34 7.00 -0.91
N MET A 87 5.21 6.99 -1.92
CA MET A 87 6.52 7.64 -1.90
C MET A 87 6.49 9.09 -2.41
N ILE A 88 5.77 9.34 -3.49
CA ILE A 88 5.71 10.67 -4.11
C ILE A 88 5.05 11.69 -3.17
N LEU A 89 3.95 11.33 -2.53
CA LEU A 89 3.23 12.26 -1.65
C LEU A 89 4.09 12.78 -0.48
N PRO A 90 4.82 11.92 0.30
CA PRO A 90 5.77 12.41 1.29
C PRO A 90 6.87 13.28 0.72
N PHE A 91 7.45 12.92 -0.44
CA PHE A 91 8.51 13.73 -1.06
C PHE A 91 8.08 15.16 -1.37
N TRP A 92 6.82 15.39 -1.68
CA TRP A 92 6.32 16.75 -1.90
C TRP A 92 6.09 17.54 -0.61
N GLY A 93 5.99 16.87 0.53
CA GLY A 93 5.75 17.48 1.82
C GLY A 93 6.99 17.62 2.71
N ILE A 94 8.04 16.86 2.46
CA ILE A 94 9.28 16.90 3.23
C ILE A 94 10.09 18.14 2.88
N LYS A 95 10.52 18.88 3.90
CA LYS A 95 11.49 19.96 3.75
C LYS A 95 12.88 19.38 3.84
N VAL A 96 13.69 19.69 2.86
CA VAL A 96 15.08 19.25 2.74
C VAL A 96 15.98 20.42 2.35
N GLU A 97 17.26 20.32 2.66
CA GLU A 97 18.27 21.32 2.32
C GLU A 97 19.17 20.82 1.19
N GLU A 98 19.68 21.74 0.37
CA GLU A 98 20.63 21.39 -0.70
C GLU A 98 21.88 20.73 -0.10
N GLY A 99 22.31 19.61 -0.69
CA GLY A 99 23.46 18.84 -0.23
C GLY A 99 23.15 17.72 0.75
N GLU A 100 21.89 17.59 1.24
CA GLU A 100 21.49 16.43 2.04
C GLU A 100 21.44 15.16 1.19
N GLU A 101 21.32 14.01 1.86
CA GLU A 101 21.36 12.68 1.25
C GLU A 101 20.04 11.95 1.43
N LEU A 102 19.61 11.28 0.37
CA LEU A 102 18.50 10.32 0.40
C LEU A 102 19.05 8.90 0.23
N LEU A 103 18.82 8.05 1.23
CA LEU A 103 19.21 6.64 1.17
C LEU A 103 18.04 5.79 0.73
N ILE A 104 18.25 4.92 -0.25
CA ILE A 104 17.30 3.89 -0.68
C ILE A 104 17.99 2.54 -0.81
N SER A 105 17.23 1.45 -0.72
CA SER A 105 17.72 0.11 -1.02
C SER A 105 18.02 -0.04 -2.51
N ASP A 106 19.03 -0.85 -2.86
CA ASP A 106 19.33 -1.20 -4.26
C ASP A 106 18.31 -2.18 -4.87
N CYS A 107 17.47 -2.79 -4.02
CA CYS A 107 16.40 -3.72 -4.41
C CYS A 107 15.01 -3.05 -4.51
N GLU A 108 14.94 -1.73 -4.62
CA GLU A 108 13.68 -0.99 -4.63
C GLU A 108 12.86 -1.18 -5.91
N HIS A 109 11.55 -1.00 -5.78
CA HIS A 109 10.63 -0.96 -6.91
C HIS A 109 11.02 0.17 -7.89
N PRO A 110 10.98 -0.05 -9.22
CA PRO A 110 11.39 0.96 -10.21
C PRO A 110 10.71 2.32 -10.04
N GLY A 111 9.44 2.34 -9.64
CA GLY A 111 8.70 3.58 -9.35
C GLY A 111 9.27 4.36 -8.15
N VAL A 112 9.75 3.66 -7.12
CA VAL A 112 10.44 4.27 -5.96
C VAL A 112 11.76 4.87 -6.40
N VAL A 113 12.57 4.12 -7.18
CA VAL A 113 13.85 4.61 -7.72
C VAL A 113 13.65 5.86 -8.58
N ALA A 114 12.66 5.85 -9.49
CA ALA A 114 12.36 6.99 -10.35
C ALA A 114 11.93 8.23 -9.54
N ALA A 115 11.02 8.04 -8.56
CA ALA A 115 10.57 9.12 -7.69
C ALA A 115 11.72 9.71 -6.86
N SER A 116 12.58 8.85 -6.30
CA SER A 116 13.76 9.25 -5.51
C SER A 116 14.76 10.03 -6.34
N ARG A 117 15.07 9.57 -7.55
CA ARG A 117 15.97 10.28 -8.48
C ARG A 117 15.45 11.68 -8.82
N GLU A 118 14.16 11.80 -9.13
CA GLU A 118 13.59 13.10 -9.48
C GLU A 118 13.51 14.02 -8.26
N PHE A 119 13.18 13.49 -7.07
CA PHE A 119 13.21 14.24 -5.82
C PHE A 119 14.61 14.79 -5.52
N CYS A 120 15.66 13.96 -5.61
CA CYS A 120 17.03 14.37 -5.41
C CYS A 120 17.48 15.40 -6.45
N ARG A 121 17.16 15.19 -7.72
CA ARG A 121 17.48 16.13 -8.80
C ARG A 121 16.90 17.53 -8.58
N ARG A 122 15.63 17.59 -8.15
CA ARG A 122 14.93 18.87 -7.91
C ARG A 122 15.48 19.63 -6.71
N ASN A 123 15.84 18.89 -5.67
CA ASN A 123 16.28 19.48 -4.40
C ASN A 123 17.81 19.49 -4.25
N LYS A 124 18.54 19.09 -5.29
CA LYS A 124 20.02 19.01 -5.31
C LYS A 124 20.57 18.15 -4.17
N LEU A 125 19.95 16.99 -3.96
CA LEU A 125 20.36 16.00 -2.97
C LEU A 125 21.24 14.94 -3.62
N SER A 126 22.05 14.25 -2.80
CA SER A 126 22.72 13.01 -3.18
C SER A 126 21.76 11.81 -3.02
N LEU A 127 21.74 10.91 -4.00
CA LEU A 127 21.01 9.64 -3.89
C LEU A 127 22.01 8.51 -3.61
N ILE A 128 21.84 7.86 -2.47
CA ILE A 128 22.69 6.76 -2.02
C ILE A 128 21.90 5.45 -2.11
N HIS A 129 22.50 4.45 -2.74
CA HIS A 129 21.97 3.08 -2.81
C HIS A 129 22.71 2.18 -1.82
N ILE A 130 21.99 1.45 -0.97
CA ILE A 130 22.53 0.52 0.03
C ILE A 130 21.88 -0.86 -0.06
#